data_a0f1e4561c5201214732b2f84dbf7602
#
_entry.id   a0f1e4561c5201214732b2f84dbf7602
#
_cell.length_a   1.000
_cell.length_b   1.000
_cell.length_c   1.000
_cell.angle_alpha   90.00
_cell.angle_beta   90.00
_cell.angle_gamma   90.00
#
_symmetry.space_group_name_H-M   'P 1'
#
loop_
_entity.id
_entity.type
_entity.pdbx_description
1 polymer ?
#
loop_
_entity_poly.entity_id
_entity_poly.type
_entity_poly.pdbx_seq_one_letter_code
_entity_poly.pdbx_strand_id
1 'polypeptide(L)'
;MASRYDALIIGAGHNGLVCAAYLARAGRRVLVLERDDIVGGAARTQEVFPGFSFSVFSYVVSLLRPEIIRDLDLPRHGLHILPLDSTVTPLPNGDYLGQWGDHDQNRRELARHSLRDAEAYDDFGLLMHQMARAVKPLLAMTPPDPAARSPRHLMGLAKLGSYFRGLGRERFHVLHKLLTMSSADYLDEWFETEALKATKSASGIIGTFLGPRSPGTAYVLLHHYMGEIDGVFRAWGFAKGGNGSVSAAIAAAAREAAPRSAPVHRWRKCSLQTAAHAVSCSKTAKKSGRVWSFPAPIRGAPSCGSWAPRTCPAIS
;
A
#
# COMPACT_ATOMS: atom_id res chain seq x y z
N MET A 1 -35.49 -0.26 17.78
CA MET A 1 -35.21 -1.22 16.68
C MET A 1 -33.71 -1.40 16.56
N ALA A 2 -33.22 -2.65 16.57
CA ALA A 2 -31.81 -2.92 16.37
C ALA A 2 -31.41 -2.51 14.93
N SER A 3 -30.38 -1.67 14.81
CA SER A 3 -29.87 -1.25 13.49
C SER A 3 -29.31 -2.48 12.76
N ARG A 4 -29.89 -2.84 11.64
CA ARG A 4 -29.46 -3.97 10.82
C ARG A 4 -28.43 -3.48 9.79
N TYR A 5 -27.22 -4.02 9.82
CA TYR A 5 -26.15 -3.72 8.85
C TYR A 5 -26.04 -4.84 7.83
N ASP A 6 -25.67 -4.47 6.58
CA ASP A 6 -25.45 -5.40 5.49
C ASP A 6 -23.99 -5.88 5.47
N ALA A 7 -23.07 -5.06 6.02
CA ALA A 7 -21.65 -5.39 6.15
C ALA A 7 -21.07 -4.83 7.46
N LEU A 8 -20.14 -5.59 8.05
CA LEU A 8 -19.32 -5.19 9.19
C LEU A 8 -17.86 -5.22 8.78
N ILE A 9 -17.17 -4.08 8.95
CA ILE A 9 -15.74 -3.94 8.67
C ILE A 9 -15.01 -3.74 9.99
N ILE A 10 -14.00 -4.55 10.25
CA ILE A 10 -13.15 -4.45 11.43
C ILE A 10 -11.84 -3.77 11.02
N GLY A 11 -11.59 -2.60 11.62
CA GLY A 11 -10.47 -1.72 11.34
C GLY A 11 -10.83 -0.59 10.36
N ALA A 12 -10.61 0.66 10.81
CA ALA A 12 -10.77 1.87 10.00
C ALA A 12 -9.41 2.34 9.43
N GLY A 13 -8.54 1.41 9.03
CA GLY A 13 -7.40 1.70 8.20
C GLY A 13 -7.85 2.09 6.78
N HIS A 14 -6.97 2.70 5.99
CA HIS A 14 -7.31 3.18 4.64
C HIS A 14 -8.00 2.11 3.76
N ASN A 15 -7.59 0.85 3.81
CA ASN A 15 -8.24 -0.24 3.05
C ASN A 15 -9.68 -0.51 3.52
N GLY A 16 -9.90 -0.59 4.84
CA GLY A 16 -11.23 -0.76 5.41
C GLY A 16 -12.15 0.41 5.07
N LEU A 17 -11.62 1.63 5.10
CA LEU A 17 -12.34 2.85 4.74
C LEU A 17 -12.73 2.89 3.26
N VAL A 18 -11.83 2.49 2.34
CA VAL A 18 -12.14 2.35 0.91
C VAL A 18 -13.25 1.32 0.70
N CYS A 19 -13.14 0.15 1.31
CA CYS A 19 -14.17 -0.87 1.24
C CYS A 19 -15.53 -0.35 1.74
N ALA A 20 -15.54 0.36 2.87
CA ALA A 20 -16.74 0.98 3.42
C ALA A 20 -17.37 2.00 2.46
N ALA A 21 -16.53 2.84 1.84
CA ALA A 21 -16.99 3.87 0.90
C ALA A 21 -17.65 3.27 -0.33
N TYR A 22 -17.03 2.25 -0.95
CA TYR A 22 -17.61 1.59 -2.12
C TYR A 22 -18.90 0.82 -1.80
N LEU A 23 -18.95 0.14 -0.65
CA LEU A 23 -20.18 -0.53 -0.21
C LEU A 23 -21.31 0.47 0.09
N ALA A 24 -20.98 1.60 0.72
CA ALA A 24 -21.95 2.66 1.00
C ALA A 24 -22.49 3.27 -0.31
N ARG A 25 -21.63 3.54 -1.30
CA ARG A 25 -22.05 4.00 -2.63
C ARG A 25 -22.95 2.99 -3.36
N ALA A 26 -22.75 1.71 -3.09
CA ALA A 26 -23.63 0.64 -3.57
C ALA A 26 -24.93 0.50 -2.75
N GLY A 27 -25.26 1.48 -1.89
CA GLY A 27 -26.47 1.51 -1.09
C GLY A 27 -26.48 0.54 0.11
N ARG A 28 -25.31 -0.02 0.48
CA ARG A 28 -25.22 -0.95 1.60
C ARG A 28 -25.07 -0.21 2.94
N ARG A 29 -25.72 -0.73 3.97
CA ARG A 29 -25.56 -0.22 5.34
C ARG A 29 -24.32 -0.87 5.93
N VAL A 30 -23.29 -0.08 6.16
CA VAL A 30 -21.98 -0.56 6.61
C VAL A 30 -21.70 -0.05 8.02
N LEU A 31 -21.25 -0.94 8.90
CA LEU A 31 -20.67 -0.60 10.19
C LEU A 31 -19.17 -0.82 10.13
N VAL A 32 -18.41 0.19 10.52
CA VAL A 32 -16.95 0.08 10.67
C VAL A 32 -16.62 0.17 12.16
N LEU A 33 -15.85 -0.78 12.65
CA LEU A 33 -15.34 -0.81 14.01
C LEU A 33 -13.85 -0.50 14.01
N GLU A 34 -13.44 0.43 14.87
CA GLU A 34 -12.04 0.78 15.08
C GLU A 34 -11.73 0.73 16.58
N ARG A 35 -10.57 0.20 16.93
CA ARG A 35 -10.13 0.12 18.32
C ARG A 35 -9.60 1.46 18.84
N ASP A 36 -8.99 2.26 17.94
CA ASP A 36 -8.37 3.54 18.28
C ASP A 36 -9.39 4.68 18.11
N ASP A 37 -9.12 5.81 18.73
CA ASP A 37 -9.95 7.02 18.61
C ASP A 37 -9.70 7.74 17.27
N ILE A 38 -8.60 7.41 16.58
CA ILE A 38 -8.18 8.00 15.31
C ILE A 38 -8.24 6.92 14.23
N VAL A 39 -8.92 7.22 13.12
CA VAL A 39 -8.96 6.37 11.94
C VAL A 39 -7.65 6.49 11.14
N GLY A 40 -7.39 5.52 10.28
CA GLY A 40 -6.31 5.59 9.30
C GLY A 40 -5.31 4.43 9.36
N GLY A 41 -5.20 3.74 10.47
CA GLY A 41 -4.24 2.64 10.61
C GLY A 41 -2.81 3.13 10.33
N ALA A 42 -2.14 2.58 9.30
CA ALA A 42 -0.81 3.02 8.90
C ALA A 42 -0.78 4.42 8.22
N ALA A 43 -1.90 4.87 7.64
CA ALA A 43 -2.06 6.22 7.09
C ALA A 43 -2.73 7.13 8.13
N ARG A 44 -1.99 7.46 9.18
CA ARG A 44 -2.44 8.24 10.32
C ARG A 44 -1.48 9.39 10.64
N THR A 45 -2.03 10.56 10.94
CA THR A 45 -1.30 11.69 11.52
C THR A 45 -1.67 11.78 12.99
N GLN A 46 -0.70 11.99 13.86
CA GLN A 46 -0.88 12.09 15.29
C GLN A 46 -0.05 13.23 15.86
N GLU A 47 -0.62 13.97 16.78
CA GLU A 47 0.14 14.90 17.60
C GLU A 47 0.98 14.10 18.58
N VAL A 48 2.31 14.18 18.43
CA VAL A 48 3.29 13.46 19.27
C VAL A 48 3.78 14.36 20.39
N PHE A 49 3.97 15.64 20.09
CA PHE A 49 4.28 16.69 21.05
C PHE A 49 3.27 17.82 20.89
N PRO A 50 2.93 18.56 21.94
CA PRO A 50 1.99 19.67 21.87
C PRO A 50 2.33 20.65 20.72
N GLY A 51 1.40 20.81 19.78
CA GLY A 51 1.56 21.63 18.58
C GLY A 51 2.30 20.96 17.43
N PHE A 52 2.82 19.74 17.56
CA PHE A 52 3.58 19.04 16.52
C PHE A 52 2.92 17.72 16.13
N SER A 53 2.41 17.70 14.91
CA SER A 53 1.74 16.54 14.31
C SER A 53 2.61 15.85 13.26
N PHE A 54 2.67 14.52 13.31
CA PHE A 54 3.51 13.71 12.44
C PHE A 54 2.70 12.59 11.79
N SER A 55 3.07 12.22 10.58
CA SER A 55 2.69 10.93 9.99
C SER A 55 3.49 9.84 10.69
N VAL A 56 2.81 8.99 11.50
CA VAL A 56 3.51 8.08 12.43
C VAL A 56 4.02 6.79 11.79
N PHE A 57 3.54 6.44 10.58
CA PHE A 57 3.99 5.25 9.85
C PHE A 57 4.23 5.58 8.38
N SER A 58 3.19 5.63 7.55
CA SER A 58 3.29 6.05 6.17
C SER A 58 3.40 7.56 6.10
N TYR A 59 4.44 8.08 5.44
CA TYR A 59 4.72 9.52 5.39
C TYR A 59 4.60 10.13 3.99
N VAL A 60 4.58 9.30 2.95
CA VAL A 60 4.42 9.73 1.56
C VAL A 60 3.25 9.04 0.90
N VAL A 61 2.69 9.68 -0.13
CA VAL A 61 1.64 9.15 -1.02
C VAL A 61 2.26 8.90 -2.39
N SER A 62 2.06 7.70 -2.92
CA SER A 62 2.48 7.33 -4.26
C SER A 62 1.55 6.26 -4.84
N LEU A 63 1.19 5.25 -4.04
CA LEU A 63 0.48 4.04 -4.48
C LEU A 63 -1.04 4.09 -4.27
N LEU A 64 -1.59 5.21 -3.79
CA LEU A 64 -3.04 5.39 -3.74
C LEU A 64 -3.57 5.44 -5.16
N ARG A 65 -4.46 4.51 -5.49
CA ARG A 65 -4.94 4.35 -6.86
C ARG A 65 -5.73 5.58 -7.32
N PRO A 66 -5.41 6.14 -8.51
CA PRO A 66 -6.12 7.31 -9.06
C PRO A 66 -7.62 7.09 -9.19
N GLU A 67 -8.05 5.83 -9.46
CA GLU A 67 -9.46 5.50 -9.54
C GLU A 67 -10.18 5.73 -8.20
N ILE A 68 -9.52 5.42 -7.07
CA ILE A 68 -10.10 5.65 -5.74
C ILE A 68 -10.22 7.15 -5.47
N ILE A 69 -9.18 7.93 -5.82
CA ILE A 69 -9.20 9.40 -5.67
C ILE A 69 -10.36 9.99 -6.45
N ARG A 70 -10.51 9.61 -7.71
CA ARG A 70 -11.57 10.08 -8.61
C ARG A 70 -12.96 9.60 -8.19
N ASP A 71 -13.11 8.28 -7.95
CA ASP A 71 -14.40 7.67 -7.68
C ASP A 71 -15.01 8.18 -6.37
N LEU A 72 -14.19 8.47 -5.38
CA LEU A 72 -14.60 8.99 -4.08
C LEU A 72 -14.52 10.52 -3.98
N ASP A 73 -14.09 11.19 -5.05
CA ASP A 73 -13.90 12.66 -5.11
C ASP A 73 -13.12 13.16 -3.87
N LEU A 74 -11.97 12.53 -3.58
CA LEU A 74 -11.21 12.81 -2.37
C LEU A 74 -10.73 14.27 -2.26
N PRO A 75 -10.42 14.99 -3.34
CA PRO A 75 -10.10 16.42 -3.26
C PRO A 75 -11.23 17.26 -2.65
N ARG A 76 -12.49 16.98 -3.00
CA ARG A 76 -13.67 17.64 -2.40
C ARG A 76 -13.77 17.37 -0.89
N HIS A 77 -13.24 16.23 -0.45
CA HIS A 77 -13.16 15.85 0.97
C HIS A 77 -11.86 16.31 1.66
N GLY A 78 -11.11 17.21 1.02
CA GLY A 78 -9.94 17.86 1.61
C GLY A 78 -8.60 17.17 1.37
N LEU A 79 -8.53 16.16 0.49
CA LEU A 79 -7.26 15.57 0.11
C LEU A 79 -6.51 16.49 -0.87
N HIS A 80 -5.35 16.97 -0.45
CA HIS A 80 -4.41 17.69 -1.31
C HIS A 80 -3.05 17.00 -1.23
N ILE A 81 -2.54 16.53 -2.36
CA ILE A 81 -1.22 15.88 -2.45
C ILE A 81 -0.27 16.89 -3.08
N LEU A 82 0.83 17.16 -2.40
CA LEU A 82 1.92 18.03 -2.86
C LEU A 82 3.01 17.13 -3.45
N PRO A 83 3.26 17.18 -4.76
CA PRO A 83 4.34 16.40 -5.37
C PRO A 83 5.70 16.73 -4.76
N LEU A 84 6.57 15.72 -4.66
CA LEU A 84 7.96 15.92 -4.26
C LEU A 84 8.75 16.49 -5.45
N ASP A 85 9.41 17.61 -5.23
CA ASP A 85 10.30 18.21 -6.22
C ASP A 85 11.66 17.51 -6.27
N SER A 86 12.17 17.11 -5.10
CA SER A 86 13.51 16.51 -4.97
C SER A 86 13.63 15.64 -3.73
N THR A 87 14.66 14.81 -3.73
CA THR A 87 15.16 14.09 -2.56
C THR A 87 16.66 14.28 -2.43
N VAL A 88 17.15 14.36 -1.21
CA VAL A 88 18.59 14.51 -0.91
C VAL A 88 19.00 13.43 0.07
N THR A 89 20.09 12.72 -0.27
CA THR A 89 20.72 11.74 0.60
C THR A 89 22.06 12.31 1.06
N PRO A 90 22.20 12.72 2.33
CA PRO A 90 23.48 13.17 2.87
C PRO A 90 24.47 12.02 2.97
N LEU A 91 25.75 12.28 2.67
CA LEU A 91 26.82 11.31 2.73
C LEU A 91 27.74 11.56 3.93
N PRO A 92 28.40 10.50 4.46
CA PRO A 92 29.26 10.64 5.65
C PRO A 92 30.45 11.59 5.48
N ASN A 93 30.89 11.82 4.25
CA ASN A 93 31.98 12.72 3.90
C ASN A 93 31.58 14.21 3.83
N GLY A 94 30.32 14.53 4.17
CA GLY A 94 29.77 15.88 4.08
C GLY A 94 29.23 16.27 2.69
N ASP A 95 29.36 15.41 1.71
CA ASP A 95 28.73 15.54 0.37
C ASP A 95 27.27 15.04 0.42
N TYR A 96 26.58 15.06 -0.71
CA TYR A 96 25.21 14.58 -0.84
C TYR A 96 24.97 13.98 -2.22
N LEU A 97 23.93 13.18 -2.34
CA LEU A 97 23.35 12.74 -3.60
C LEU A 97 21.94 13.32 -3.71
N GLY A 98 21.74 14.24 -4.65
CA GLY A 98 20.45 14.83 -4.99
C GLY A 98 19.73 14.05 -6.08
N GLN A 99 18.39 14.04 -6.03
CA GLN A 99 17.54 13.50 -7.10
C GLN A 99 16.34 14.42 -7.30
N TRP A 100 16.07 14.78 -8.54
CA TRP A 100 14.99 15.71 -8.94
C TRP A 100 14.04 15.07 -9.94
N GLY A 101 12.95 15.76 -10.24
CA GLY A 101 12.08 15.42 -11.38
C GLY A 101 12.74 15.70 -12.74
N ASP A 102 13.70 16.64 -12.78
CA ASP A 102 14.43 17.00 -13.99
C ASP A 102 15.52 15.98 -14.34
N HIS A 103 15.46 15.48 -15.57
CA HIS A 103 16.35 14.45 -16.08
C HIS A 103 17.79 14.92 -16.20
N ASP A 104 18.01 16.09 -16.80
CA ASP A 104 19.37 16.61 -17.03
C ASP A 104 20.05 16.99 -15.72
N GLN A 105 19.29 17.45 -14.75
CA GLN A 105 19.80 17.74 -13.43
C GLN A 105 20.24 16.46 -12.71
N ASN A 106 19.43 15.40 -12.77
CA ASN A 106 19.81 14.10 -12.23
C ASN A 106 21.09 13.55 -12.88
N ARG A 107 21.19 13.63 -14.20
CA ARG A 107 22.35 13.14 -14.92
C ARG A 107 23.63 13.89 -14.54
N ARG A 108 23.57 15.21 -14.44
CA ARG A 108 24.72 16.04 -13.97
C ARG A 108 25.11 15.70 -12.53
N GLU A 109 24.13 15.49 -11.67
CA GLU A 109 24.41 15.15 -10.27
C GLU A 109 25.06 13.77 -10.15
N LEU A 110 24.53 12.76 -10.84
CA LEU A 110 25.10 11.42 -10.84
C LEU A 110 26.51 11.41 -11.42
N ALA A 111 26.78 12.19 -12.48
CA ALA A 111 28.10 12.30 -13.10
C ALA A 111 29.17 12.88 -12.14
N ARG A 112 28.78 13.60 -11.10
CA ARG A 112 29.71 14.02 -10.02
C ARG A 112 30.25 12.82 -9.23
N HIS A 113 29.46 11.74 -9.14
CA HIS A 113 29.81 10.54 -8.38
C HIS A 113 30.35 9.42 -9.28
N SER A 114 29.69 9.17 -10.43
CA SER A 114 30.08 8.19 -11.43
C SER A 114 29.49 8.53 -12.79
N LEU A 115 30.35 8.65 -13.80
CA LEU A 115 29.94 8.82 -15.21
C LEU A 115 29.14 7.58 -15.69
N ARG A 116 29.61 6.38 -15.32
CA ARG A 116 28.97 5.12 -15.67
C ARG A 116 27.54 5.05 -15.12
N ASP A 117 27.34 5.44 -13.86
CA ASP A 117 26.02 5.45 -13.25
C ASP A 117 25.10 6.47 -13.90
N ALA A 118 25.63 7.63 -14.29
CA ALA A 118 24.88 8.66 -15.00
C ALA A 118 24.40 8.19 -16.38
N GLU A 119 25.20 7.39 -17.08
CA GLU A 119 24.83 6.79 -18.37
C GLU A 119 23.81 5.65 -18.19
N ALA A 120 24.03 4.76 -17.21
CA ALA A 120 23.13 3.64 -16.93
C ALA A 120 21.78 4.04 -16.36
N TYR A 121 21.67 5.22 -15.75
CA TYR A 121 20.49 5.65 -15.00
C TYR A 121 19.22 5.74 -15.86
N ASP A 122 19.38 6.17 -17.09
CA ASP A 122 18.28 6.35 -18.03
C ASP A 122 17.71 5.01 -18.50
N ASP A 123 18.59 4.10 -18.88
CA ASP A 123 18.19 2.75 -19.31
C ASP A 123 17.55 1.98 -18.17
N PHE A 124 18.12 2.08 -16.96
CA PHE A 124 17.50 1.54 -15.75
C PHE A 124 16.11 2.13 -15.52
N GLY A 125 15.99 3.46 -15.59
CA GLY A 125 14.72 4.16 -15.39
C GLY A 125 13.65 3.75 -16.40
N LEU A 126 14.04 3.63 -17.68
CA LEU A 126 13.16 3.19 -18.76
C LEU A 126 12.71 1.74 -18.57
N LEU A 127 13.63 0.84 -18.24
CA LEU A 127 13.31 -0.58 -17.98
C LEU A 127 12.34 -0.73 -16.80
N MET A 128 12.62 -0.06 -15.67
CA MET A 128 11.74 -0.09 -14.49
C MET A 128 10.36 0.48 -14.81
N HIS A 129 10.28 1.54 -15.60
CA HIS A 129 9.01 2.10 -16.07
C HIS A 129 8.21 1.09 -16.93
N GLN A 130 8.88 0.42 -17.88
CA GLN A 130 8.24 -0.60 -18.72
C GLN A 130 7.74 -1.78 -17.89
N MET A 131 8.54 -2.25 -16.92
CA MET A 131 8.16 -3.34 -16.03
C MET A 131 7.02 -2.95 -15.08
N ALA A 132 7.06 -1.74 -14.54
CA ALA A 132 5.97 -1.22 -13.71
C ALA A 132 4.65 -1.14 -14.47
N ARG A 133 4.67 -0.67 -15.72
CA ARG A 133 3.48 -0.67 -16.60
C ARG A 133 2.98 -2.07 -16.94
N ALA A 134 3.90 -3.02 -17.10
CA ALA A 134 3.54 -4.41 -17.35
C ALA A 134 2.91 -5.09 -16.12
N VAL A 135 3.30 -4.71 -14.91
CA VAL A 135 2.77 -5.34 -13.67
C VAL A 135 1.52 -4.63 -13.14
N LYS A 136 1.43 -3.31 -13.31
CA LYS A 136 0.32 -2.50 -12.74
C LYS A 136 -1.08 -3.05 -13.04
N PRO A 137 -1.43 -3.54 -14.25
CA PRO A 137 -2.75 -4.13 -14.52
C PRO A 137 -3.04 -5.39 -13.70
N LEU A 138 -2.01 -6.16 -13.34
CA LEU A 138 -2.18 -7.38 -12.54
C LEU A 138 -2.64 -7.08 -11.12
N LEU A 139 -2.26 -5.92 -10.57
CA LEU A 139 -2.69 -5.49 -9.24
C LEU A 139 -4.19 -5.19 -9.16
N ALA A 140 -4.83 -4.91 -10.30
CA ALA A 140 -6.26 -4.66 -10.38
C ALA A 140 -7.08 -5.93 -10.60
N MET A 141 -6.43 -7.05 -10.91
CA MET A 141 -7.09 -8.29 -11.24
C MET A 141 -7.37 -9.11 -9.99
N THR A 142 -8.59 -9.67 -9.90
CA THR A 142 -8.84 -10.73 -8.93
C THR A 142 -8.09 -11.98 -9.38
N PRO A 143 -7.12 -12.49 -8.59
CA PRO A 143 -6.33 -13.64 -9.02
C PRO A 143 -7.24 -14.87 -9.20
N PRO A 144 -7.12 -15.60 -10.31
CA PRO A 144 -7.83 -16.86 -10.49
C PRO A 144 -7.28 -17.90 -9.51
N ASP A 145 -8.17 -18.68 -8.91
CA ASP A 145 -7.76 -19.79 -8.04
C ASP A 145 -7.17 -20.93 -8.89
N PRO A 146 -5.89 -21.27 -8.75
CA PRO A 146 -5.26 -22.34 -9.53
C PRO A 146 -5.78 -23.74 -9.19
N ALA A 147 -6.39 -23.94 -8.01
CA ALA A 147 -6.97 -25.20 -7.59
C ALA A 147 -8.43 -25.36 -8.04
N ALA A 148 -9.09 -24.28 -8.42
CA ALA A 148 -10.49 -24.33 -8.83
C ALA A 148 -10.63 -24.81 -10.29
N ARG A 149 -11.44 -25.87 -10.49
CA ARG A 149 -11.70 -26.46 -11.81
C ARG A 149 -12.90 -25.83 -12.53
N SER A 150 -13.45 -24.73 -12.03
CA SER A 150 -14.58 -24.10 -12.70
C SER A 150 -14.16 -23.39 -13.99
N PRO A 151 -15.02 -23.36 -15.03
CA PRO A 151 -14.69 -22.71 -16.31
C PRO A 151 -14.24 -21.27 -16.18
N ARG A 152 -14.80 -20.53 -15.21
CA ARG A 152 -14.43 -19.14 -14.92
C ARG A 152 -12.97 -19.01 -14.47
N HIS A 153 -12.52 -19.89 -13.57
CA HIS A 153 -11.14 -19.87 -13.08
C HIS A 153 -10.14 -20.33 -14.15
N LEU A 154 -10.50 -21.38 -14.90
CA LEU A 154 -9.68 -21.86 -16.04
C LEU A 154 -9.50 -20.76 -17.10
N MET A 155 -10.57 -20.04 -17.44
CA MET A 155 -10.49 -18.90 -18.36
C MET A 155 -9.66 -17.76 -17.79
N GLY A 156 -9.73 -17.50 -16.48
CA GLY A 156 -8.87 -16.53 -15.78
C GLY A 156 -7.41 -16.90 -15.88
N LEU A 157 -7.06 -18.17 -15.65
CA LEU A 157 -5.69 -18.68 -15.78
C LEU A 157 -5.20 -18.60 -17.23
N ALA A 158 -6.04 -18.94 -18.21
CA ALA A 158 -5.70 -18.82 -19.63
C ALA A 158 -5.43 -17.37 -20.04
N LYS A 159 -6.24 -16.41 -19.57
CA LYS A 159 -6.01 -14.97 -19.79
C LYS A 159 -4.68 -14.51 -19.17
N LEU A 160 -4.40 -14.94 -17.93
CA LEU A 160 -3.15 -14.61 -17.25
C LEU A 160 -1.95 -15.19 -17.99
N GLY A 161 -2.02 -16.48 -18.42
CA GLY A 161 -0.97 -17.11 -19.22
C GLY A 161 -0.76 -16.42 -20.57
N SER A 162 -1.84 -16.01 -21.25
CA SER A 162 -1.77 -15.23 -22.49
C SER A 162 -1.13 -13.86 -22.25
N TYR A 163 -1.46 -13.22 -21.14
CA TYR A 163 -0.85 -11.94 -20.76
C TYR A 163 0.68 -12.07 -20.61
N PHE A 164 1.16 -13.04 -19.85
CA PHE A 164 2.60 -13.28 -19.69
C PHE A 164 3.29 -13.67 -21.00
N ARG A 165 2.62 -14.46 -21.85
CA ARG A 165 3.13 -14.78 -23.20
C ARG A 165 3.26 -13.52 -24.05
N GLY A 166 2.32 -12.58 -23.94
CA GLY A 166 2.31 -11.31 -24.65
C GLY A 166 3.45 -10.35 -24.24
N LEU A 167 4.03 -10.52 -23.05
CA LEU A 167 5.20 -9.74 -22.62
C LEU A 167 6.46 -10.03 -23.46
N GLY A 168 6.51 -11.19 -24.10
CA GLY A 168 7.69 -11.67 -24.80
C GLY A 168 8.77 -12.23 -23.85
N ARG A 169 9.71 -12.97 -24.43
CA ARG A 169 10.71 -13.73 -23.66
C ARG A 169 11.61 -12.83 -22.81
N GLU A 170 12.08 -11.75 -23.38
CA GLU A 170 13.01 -10.83 -22.73
C GLU A 170 12.38 -10.15 -21.50
N ARG A 171 11.22 -9.51 -21.68
CA ARG A 171 10.50 -8.85 -20.56
C ARG A 171 10.08 -9.83 -19.49
N PHE A 172 9.69 -11.03 -19.88
CA PHE A 172 9.36 -12.09 -18.92
C PHE A 172 10.58 -12.50 -18.09
N HIS A 173 11.76 -12.59 -18.70
CA HIS A 173 13.02 -12.86 -18.00
C HIS A 173 13.34 -11.76 -16.99
N VAL A 174 13.27 -10.48 -17.42
CA VAL A 174 13.49 -9.33 -16.51
C VAL A 174 12.49 -9.35 -15.36
N LEU A 175 11.21 -9.61 -15.63
CA LEU A 175 10.20 -9.70 -14.60
C LEU A 175 10.50 -10.83 -13.61
N HIS A 176 10.94 -11.99 -14.10
CA HIS A 176 11.34 -13.11 -13.24
C HIS A 176 12.52 -12.73 -12.33
N LYS A 177 13.54 -12.02 -12.85
CA LYS A 177 14.65 -11.49 -12.04
C LYS A 177 14.11 -10.57 -10.94
N LEU A 178 13.28 -9.59 -11.28
CA LEU A 178 12.67 -8.65 -10.34
C LEU A 178 11.85 -9.35 -9.26
N LEU A 179 11.13 -10.44 -9.59
CA LEU A 179 10.33 -11.18 -8.63
C LEU A 179 11.17 -12.01 -7.64
N THR A 180 12.39 -12.38 -8.00
CA THR A 180 13.20 -13.37 -7.25
C THR A 180 14.47 -12.79 -6.64
N MET A 181 15.09 -11.79 -7.26
CA MET A 181 16.34 -11.19 -6.79
C MET A 181 16.14 -10.29 -5.57
N SER A 182 17.22 -10.05 -4.85
CA SER A 182 17.29 -8.98 -3.87
C SER A 182 17.44 -7.63 -4.58
N SER A 183 16.98 -6.54 -3.95
CA SER A 183 17.16 -5.19 -4.50
C SER A 183 18.64 -4.80 -4.59
N ALA A 184 19.46 -5.25 -3.64
CA ALA A 184 20.90 -5.01 -3.66
C ALA A 184 21.56 -5.67 -4.88
N ASP A 185 21.36 -7.00 -5.05
CA ASP A 185 21.97 -7.73 -6.17
C ASP A 185 21.47 -7.21 -7.53
N TYR A 186 20.18 -6.82 -7.61
CA TYR A 186 19.63 -6.24 -8.83
C TYR A 186 20.24 -4.88 -9.15
N LEU A 187 20.48 -4.03 -8.16
CA LEU A 187 21.10 -2.71 -8.33
C LEU A 187 22.60 -2.82 -8.61
N ASP A 188 23.29 -3.84 -8.10
CA ASP A 188 24.71 -4.12 -8.39
C ASP A 188 24.96 -4.44 -9.88
N GLU A 189 23.95 -4.95 -10.59
CA GLU A 189 24.06 -5.16 -12.05
C GLU A 189 24.07 -3.83 -12.85
N TRP A 190 23.53 -2.75 -12.27
CA TRP A 190 23.33 -1.47 -12.95
C TRP A 190 24.33 -0.40 -12.53
N PHE A 191 24.62 -0.30 -11.24
CA PHE A 191 25.32 0.82 -10.63
C PHE A 191 26.55 0.41 -9.85
N GLU A 192 27.55 1.29 -9.80
CA GLU A 192 28.74 1.10 -8.99
C GLU A 192 28.75 1.97 -7.73
N THR A 193 28.07 3.13 -7.73
CA THR A 193 28.04 4.05 -6.61
C THR A 193 27.19 3.52 -5.45
N GLU A 194 27.81 3.25 -4.31
CA GLU A 194 27.11 2.74 -3.11
C GLU A 194 25.99 3.68 -2.63
N ALA A 195 26.22 5.00 -2.68
CA ALA A 195 25.20 5.98 -2.28
C ALA A 195 23.94 5.89 -3.15
N LEU A 196 24.08 5.71 -4.46
CA LEU A 196 22.95 5.55 -5.38
C LEU A 196 22.22 4.23 -5.11
N LYS A 197 22.95 3.13 -4.97
CA LYS A 197 22.39 1.81 -4.67
C LYS A 197 21.65 1.82 -3.33
N ALA A 198 22.23 2.41 -2.30
CA ALA A 198 21.60 2.54 -0.98
C ALA A 198 20.30 3.35 -1.05
N THR A 199 20.32 4.50 -1.72
CA THR A 199 19.14 5.36 -1.89
C THR A 199 18.02 4.64 -2.65
N LYS A 200 18.35 3.93 -3.74
CA LYS A 200 17.37 3.17 -4.52
C LYS A 200 16.85 1.95 -3.76
N SER A 201 17.72 1.21 -3.06
CA SER A 201 17.33 0.02 -2.30
C SER A 201 16.39 0.31 -1.14
N ALA A 202 16.34 1.55 -0.62
CA ALA A 202 15.37 1.97 0.37
C ALA A 202 13.93 1.69 -0.10
N SER A 203 13.62 1.94 -1.39
CA SER A 203 12.33 1.59 -1.97
C SER A 203 12.09 0.07 -2.06
N GLY A 204 13.13 -0.76 -1.96
CA GLY A 204 13.02 -2.22 -1.94
C GLY A 204 12.60 -2.81 -0.59
N ILE A 205 12.59 -2.02 0.48
CA ILE A 205 12.27 -2.49 1.83
C ILE A 205 11.07 -1.78 2.47
N ILE A 206 10.55 -0.72 1.87
CA ILE A 206 9.39 0.00 2.41
C ILE A 206 8.18 -0.93 2.47
N GLY A 207 7.57 -1.02 3.65
CA GLY A 207 6.38 -1.83 3.90
C GLY A 207 6.64 -3.34 4.01
N THR A 208 7.90 -3.77 4.08
CA THR A 208 8.29 -5.16 4.29
C THR A 208 9.06 -5.35 5.59
N PHE A 209 9.21 -6.61 6.02
CA PHE A 209 10.05 -7.02 7.15
C PHE A 209 11.38 -7.62 6.66
N LEU A 210 11.83 -7.22 5.46
CA LEU A 210 12.99 -7.74 4.75
C LEU A 210 14.08 -6.68 4.66
N GLY A 211 15.34 -7.13 4.58
CA GLY A 211 16.48 -6.28 4.26
C GLY A 211 16.75 -6.21 2.74
N PRO A 212 17.55 -5.24 2.26
CA PRO A 212 17.78 -5.04 0.83
C PRO A 212 18.47 -6.21 0.13
N ARG A 213 19.12 -7.11 0.88
CA ARG A 213 19.74 -8.34 0.37
C ARG A 213 18.82 -9.58 0.46
N SER A 214 17.59 -9.40 0.91
CA SER A 214 16.63 -10.51 0.94
C SER A 214 16.01 -10.75 -0.43
N PRO A 215 15.83 -12.01 -0.87
CA PRO A 215 15.16 -12.34 -2.13
C PRO A 215 13.76 -11.71 -2.23
N GLY A 216 13.38 -11.29 -3.44
CA GLY A 216 12.08 -10.67 -3.73
C GLY A 216 12.01 -9.17 -3.44
N THR A 217 13.03 -8.55 -2.83
CA THR A 217 13.03 -7.11 -2.56
C THR A 217 13.23 -6.26 -3.83
N ALA A 218 13.75 -6.82 -4.91
CA ALA A 218 13.74 -6.16 -6.22
C ALA A 218 12.31 -5.97 -6.76
N TYR A 219 11.36 -6.86 -6.44
CA TYR A 219 9.95 -6.64 -6.75
C TYR A 219 9.35 -5.51 -5.90
N VAL A 220 9.71 -5.41 -4.64
CA VAL A 220 9.26 -4.29 -3.78
C VAL A 220 9.76 -2.96 -4.35
N LEU A 221 11.01 -2.91 -4.81
CA LEU A 221 11.55 -1.76 -5.53
C LEU A 221 10.71 -1.44 -6.78
N LEU A 222 10.42 -2.42 -7.63
CA LEU A 222 9.55 -2.25 -8.81
C LEU A 222 8.15 -1.76 -8.42
N HIS A 223 7.58 -2.29 -7.33
CA HIS A 223 6.25 -1.89 -6.87
C HIS A 223 6.17 -0.38 -6.61
N HIS A 224 7.19 0.21 -6.03
CA HIS A 224 7.26 1.64 -5.77
C HIS A 224 7.43 2.51 -7.04
N TYR A 225 7.79 1.90 -8.18
CA TYR A 225 7.76 2.56 -9.49
C TYR A 225 6.35 2.64 -10.11
N MET A 226 5.34 1.98 -9.52
CA MET A 226 3.96 1.96 -10.04
C MET A 226 3.11 3.13 -9.53
N GLY A 227 3.64 3.97 -8.64
CA GLY A 227 2.94 5.12 -8.09
C GLY A 227 2.55 6.15 -9.14
N GLU A 228 1.45 6.85 -8.89
CA GLU A 228 0.94 7.89 -9.79
C GLU A 228 0.25 9.00 -8.98
N ILE A 229 0.58 10.24 -9.29
CA ILE A 229 -0.07 11.43 -8.72
C ILE A 229 -0.43 12.35 -9.89
N ASP A 230 -1.71 12.72 -10.00
CA ASP A 230 -2.24 13.62 -11.01
C ASP A 230 -1.82 13.28 -12.45
N GLY A 231 -1.79 11.98 -12.77
CA GLY A 231 -1.39 11.47 -14.08
C GLY A 231 0.12 11.36 -14.28
N VAL A 232 0.94 11.84 -13.35
CA VAL A 232 2.40 11.70 -13.39
C VAL A 232 2.80 10.36 -12.80
N PHE A 233 3.27 9.46 -13.66
CA PHE A 233 3.73 8.13 -13.27
C PHE A 233 5.08 8.21 -12.54
N ARG A 234 5.27 7.39 -11.51
CA ARG A 234 6.41 7.39 -10.58
C ARG A 234 6.48 8.61 -9.65
N ALA A 235 5.43 9.42 -9.61
CA ALA A 235 5.40 10.55 -8.70
C ALA A 235 5.20 10.11 -7.24
N TRP A 236 5.84 10.83 -6.36
CA TRP A 236 5.69 10.75 -4.90
C TRP A 236 5.27 12.11 -4.38
N GLY A 237 4.52 12.14 -3.30
CA GLY A 237 4.08 13.40 -2.72
C GLY A 237 3.76 13.31 -1.24
N PHE A 238 3.61 14.47 -0.62
CA PHE A 238 3.12 14.60 0.74
C PHE A 238 1.65 14.97 0.75
N ALA A 239 0.85 14.31 1.56
CA ALA A 239 -0.49 14.78 1.83
C ALA A 239 -0.45 15.99 2.77
N LYS A 240 -1.09 17.10 2.38
CA LYS A 240 -1.19 18.32 3.20
C LYS A 240 -1.88 17.98 4.53
N GLY A 241 -1.23 18.31 5.65
CA GLY A 241 -1.69 17.92 6.99
C GLY A 241 -1.28 16.50 7.43
N GLY A 242 -0.38 15.85 6.67
CA GLY A 242 0.10 14.50 6.90
C GLY A 242 -0.79 13.41 6.31
N ASN A 243 -0.32 12.17 6.29
CA ASN A 243 -1.02 11.06 5.64
C ASN A 243 -2.36 10.68 6.29
N GLY A 244 -2.63 11.15 7.50
CA GLY A 244 -3.96 11.05 8.11
C GLY A 244 -5.04 11.73 7.30
N SER A 245 -4.72 12.77 6.50
CA SER A 245 -5.67 13.45 5.63
C SER A 245 -6.21 12.54 4.53
N VAL A 246 -5.42 11.58 4.02
CA VAL A 246 -5.88 10.56 3.06
C VAL A 246 -7.02 9.75 3.68
N SER A 247 -6.79 9.22 4.88
CA SER A 247 -7.79 8.41 5.58
C SER A 247 -9.01 9.23 6.01
N ALA A 248 -8.80 10.47 6.41
CA ALA A 248 -9.89 11.39 6.78
C ALA A 248 -10.80 11.71 5.57
N ALA A 249 -10.20 11.97 4.39
CA ALA A 249 -10.95 12.21 3.16
C ALA A 249 -11.76 10.98 2.74
N ILE A 250 -11.17 9.77 2.77
CA ILE A 250 -11.90 8.53 2.47
C ILE A 250 -13.04 8.32 3.46
N ALA A 251 -12.80 8.56 4.76
CA ALA A 251 -13.82 8.46 5.78
C ALA A 251 -14.96 9.47 5.59
N ALA A 252 -14.66 10.69 5.14
CA ALA A 252 -15.65 11.70 4.83
C ALA A 252 -16.51 11.28 3.62
N ALA A 253 -15.88 10.80 2.55
CA ALA A 253 -16.56 10.26 1.38
C ALA A 253 -17.48 9.08 1.74
N ALA A 254 -17.00 8.16 2.59
CA ALA A 254 -17.81 7.04 3.07
C ALA A 254 -19.04 7.48 3.86
N ARG A 255 -18.91 8.51 4.68
CA ARG A 255 -20.04 9.07 5.44
C ARG A 255 -21.07 9.75 4.55
N GLU A 256 -20.63 10.52 3.54
CA GLU A 256 -21.52 11.18 2.61
C GLU A 256 -22.31 10.18 1.75
N ALA A 257 -21.65 9.10 1.33
CA ALA A 257 -22.27 8.03 0.55
C ALA A 257 -23.25 7.15 1.36
N ALA A 258 -23.26 7.27 2.70
CA ALA A 258 -24.11 6.45 3.54
C ALA A 258 -25.61 6.73 3.28
N PRO A 259 -26.47 5.69 3.18
CA PRO A 259 -27.90 5.85 3.04
C PRO A 259 -28.46 6.72 4.18
N ARG A 260 -29.31 7.71 3.86
CA ARG A 260 -29.94 8.63 4.84
C ARG A 260 -30.74 7.90 5.92
N SER A 261 -31.24 6.71 5.63
CA SER A 261 -31.98 5.84 6.55
C SER A 261 -31.09 4.99 7.46
N ALA A 262 -29.79 4.96 7.21
CA ALA A 262 -28.85 4.26 8.06
C ALA A 262 -28.29 5.24 9.11
N PRO A 263 -28.23 4.85 10.41
CA PRO A 263 -27.48 5.67 11.36
C PRO A 263 -26.06 5.80 10.83
N VAL A 264 -25.61 7.07 10.79
CA VAL A 264 -24.24 7.46 10.38
C VAL A 264 -23.24 6.41 10.88
N HIS A 265 -22.32 5.99 9.99
CA HIS A 265 -21.21 5.13 10.36
C HIS A 265 -20.53 5.67 11.61
N ARG A 266 -20.94 5.19 12.77
CA ARG A 266 -20.27 5.50 14.03
C ARG A 266 -19.02 4.61 14.04
N TRP A 267 -17.88 5.27 13.93
CA TRP A 267 -16.66 4.68 14.41
C TRP A 267 -16.88 4.37 15.89
N ARG A 268 -17.04 3.11 16.23
CA ARG A 268 -17.12 2.72 17.64
C ARG A 268 -15.77 2.18 18.05
N LYS A 269 -15.23 2.76 19.10
CA LYS A 269 -14.11 2.13 19.81
C LYS A 269 -14.52 0.71 20.16
N CYS A 270 -13.81 -0.26 19.61
CA CYS A 270 -14.08 -1.67 19.83
C CYS A 270 -12.91 -2.28 20.61
N SER A 271 -13.14 -2.64 21.88
CA SER A 271 -12.24 -3.57 22.55
C SER A 271 -12.35 -4.94 21.89
N LEU A 272 -11.29 -5.75 21.91
CA LEU A 272 -11.32 -7.13 21.39
C LEU A 272 -12.46 -7.96 21.98
N GLN A 273 -12.88 -7.67 23.23
CA GLN A 273 -14.04 -8.28 23.87
C GLN A 273 -15.36 -7.91 23.19
N THR A 274 -15.51 -6.66 22.74
CA THR A 274 -16.70 -6.19 22.03
C THR A 274 -16.79 -6.79 20.62
N ALA A 275 -15.66 -7.01 19.94
CA ALA A 275 -15.62 -7.68 18.64
C ALA A 275 -16.05 -9.16 18.74
N ALA A 276 -15.63 -9.86 19.79
CA ALA A 276 -16.06 -11.23 20.05
C ALA A 276 -17.58 -11.32 20.33
N HIS A 277 -18.15 -10.35 21.03
CA HIS A 277 -19.60 -10.25 21.25
C HIS A 277 -20.37 -9.91 19.96
N ALA A 278 -19.84 -9.03 19.12
CA ALA A 278 -20.46 -8.71 17.82
C ALA A 278 -20.49 -9.93 16.88
N VAL A 279 -19.44 -10.74 16.90
CA VAL A 279 -19.37 -12.02 16.16
C VAL A 279 -20.30 -13.08 16.78
N SER A 280 -20.47 -13.12 18.10
CA SER A 280 -21.41 -14.05 18.76
C SER A 280 -22.87 -13.65 18.54
N CYS A 281 -23.18 -12.36 18.43
CA CYS A 281 -24.53 -11.88 18.12
C CYS A 281 -24.97 -12.29 16.69
N SER A 282 -24.04 -12.53 15.76
CA SER A 282 -24.35 -13.07 14.44
C SER A 282 -24.73 -14.55 14.46
N LYS A 283 -24.33 -15.32 15.48
CA LYS A 283 -24.70 -16.74 15.65
C LYS A 283 -26.14 -16.94 16.09
N THR A 284 -26.74 -15.96 16.74
CA THR A 284 -28.15 -16.01 17.19
C THR A 284 -29.15 -15.49 16.13
N ALA A 285 -28.70 -14.89 15.04
CA ALA A 285 -29.53 -14.43 13.93
C ALA A 285 -29.83 -15.54 12.89
N LYS A 286 -29.82 -16.81 13.28
CA LYS A 286 -30.26 -17.94 12.46
C LYS A 286 -31.79 -17.97 12.39
N LYS A 287 -32.38 -17.10 11.57
CA LYS A 287 -33.70 -17.32 10.93
C LYS A 287 -33.97 -16.20 9.92
N SER A 288 -33.28 -16.22 8.80
CA SER A 288 -33.74 -15.84 7.47
C SER A 288 -32.54 -15.56 6.54
N GLY A 289 -32.26 -16.49 5.66
CA GLY A 289 -31.68 -16.29 4.33
C GLY A 289 -30.28 -15.69 4.24
N ARG A 290 -29.28 -16.57 4.01
CA ARG A 290 -27.92 -16.30 3.53
C ARG A 290 -27.04 -15.46 4.43
N VAL A 291 -26.50 -16.11 5.42
CA VAL A 291 -25.31 -15.66 6.15
C VAL A 291 -24.08 -16.11 5.36
N TRP A 292 -23.20 -15.17 4.99
CA TRP A 292 -21.85 -15.51 4.56
C TRP A 292 -21.12 -16.06 5.79
N SER A 293 -20.98 -17.39 5.85
CA SER A 293 -20.13 -18.01 6.87
C SER A 293 -18.68 -17.79 6.47
N PHE A 294 -17.96 -16.96 7.23
CA PHE A 294 -16.50 -16.99 7.19
C PHE A 294 -16.05 -18.38 7.70
N PRO A 295 -15.05 -18.99 7.05
CA PRO A 295 -14.50 -20.25 7.56
C PRO A 295 -14.07 -20.04 9.01
N ALA A 296 -14.37 -21.04 9.85
CA ALA A 296 -13.93 -21.05 11.24
C ALA A 296 -12.43 -20.78 11.32
N PRO A 297 -11.94 -20.08 12.37
CA PRO A 297 -10.51 -19.86 12.53
C PRO A 297 -9.80 -21.21 12.45
N ILE A 298 -8.73 -21.28 11.68
CA ILE A 298 -7.90 -22.47 11.51
C ILE A 298 -7.55 -22.98 12.91
N ARG A 299 -8.04 -24.17 13.27
CA ARG A 299 -7.64 -24.84 14.49
C ARG A 299 -6.15 -25.11 14.41
N GLY A 300 -5.35 -24.41 15.22
CA GLY A 300 -3.91 -24.54 15.25
C GLY A 300 -3.12 -23.24 15.25
N ALA A 301 -3.76 -22.08 15.15
CA ALA A 301 -3.07 -20.83 15.46
C ALA A 301 -2.77 -20.83 16.97
N PRO A 302 -1.48 -20.70 17.41
CA PRO A 302 -1.17 -20.61 18.81
C PRO A 302 -1.93 -19.42 19.38
N SER A 303 -2.64 -19.63 20.50
CA SER A 303 -3.28 -18.59 21.28
C SER A 303 -2.27 -17.48 21.50
N CYS A 304 -2.63 -16.23 21.19
CA CYS A 304 -1.83 -15.05 21.48
C CYS A 304 -1.87 -14.80 23.00
N GLY A 305 -1.30 -15.75 23.75
CA GLY A 305 -1.07 -15.71 25.16
C GLY A 305 0.43 -15.51 25.39
N SER A 306 0.75 -14.41 26.10
CA SER A 306 2.06 -14.12 26.69
C SER A 306 3.22 -13.83 25.70
N TRP A 307 3.17 -12.68 25.04
CA TRP A 307 4.39 -11.95 24.75
C TRP A 307 4.74 -11.07 25.95
N ALA A 308 5.39 -11.67 26.95
CA ALA A 308 6.17 -10.91 27.91
C ALA A 308 7.41 -10.37 27.18
N PRO A 309 7.78 -9.09 27.34
CA PRO A 309 9.00 -8.56 26.75
C PRO A 309 10.18 -9.33 27.34
N ARG A 310 10.87 -10.12 26.53
CA ARG A 310 12.20 -10.66 26.90
C ARG A 310 13.14 -9.46 26.89
N THR A 311 13.65 -9.12 28.06
CA THR A 311 14.73 -8.16 28.24
C THR A 311 15.92 -8.58 27.38
N CYS A 312 16.31 -7.73 26.41
CA CYS A 312 17.60 -7.84 25.76
C CYS A 312 18.71 -7.71 26.79
N PRO A 313 19.72 -8.62 26.82
CA PRO A 313 20.90 -8.39 27.62
C PRO A 313 21.66 -7.19 27.06
N ALA A 314 22.06 -6.28 27.94
CA ALA A 314 22.91 -5.16 27.60
C ALA A 314 24.22 -5.67 27.00
N ILE A 315 24.56 -5.15 25.81
CA ILE A 315 25.88 -5.32 25.21
C ILE A 315 26.80 -4.31 25.91
N SER A 316 27.72 -4.82 26.69
CA SER A 316 28.86 -4.09 27.27
C SER A 316 29.92 -3.83 26.20
#